data_eb4868c8c4783f25c27a5248abde6cf5
#
_entry.id   eb4868c8c4783f25c27a5248abde6cf5
#
_cell.length_a   1.000
_cell.length_b   1.000
_cell.length_c   1.000
_cell.angle_alpha   90.00
_cell.angle_beta   90.00
_cell.angle_gamma   90.00
#
_symmetry.space_group_name_H-M   'P 1'
#
loop_
_entity.id
_entity.type
_entity.pdbx_description
1 polymer ?
#
loop_
_entity_poly.entity_id
_entity_poly.type
_entity_poly.pdbx_seq_one_letter_code
_entity_poly.pdbx_strand_id
1 'polypeptide(L)'
;MKKVIIIGGGVAGFTAGTYLKANGYDTLILEKNAVAGGACIGWERSGCYIDGCIHWFTGVKKDTDLYKLWKDVGALDDNTEVFYQDELMHMDFGDGKSVIFWKDPDKLEKEFIAFAPEDEKEIKRFTKLIRRFQKITPPR
;
A
#
# COMPACT_ATOMS: atom_id res chain seq x y z
N MET A 1 -8.73 -13.18 -33.10
CA MET A 1 -8.24 -12.54 -31.88
C MET A 1 -6.90 -13.17 -31.52
N LYS A 2 -5.85 -12.38 -31.22
CA LYS A 2 -4.56 -12.93 -30.81
C LYS A 2 -4.67 -13.48 -29.39
N LYS A 3 -4.11 -14.68 -29.17
CA LYS A 3 -4.10 -15.35 -27.87
C LYS A 3 -2.78 -15.07 -27.14
N VAL A 4 -2.86 -14.71 -25.83
CA VAL A 4 -1.70 -14.49 -24.97
C VAL A 4 -1.82 -15.38 -23.74
N ILE A 5 -0.74 -16.11 -23.46
CA ILE A 5 -0.63 -16.94 -22.26
C ILE A 5 0.29 -16.21 -21.29
N ILE A 6 -0.19 -16.02 -20.06
CA ILE A 6 0.54 -15.37 -18.97
C ILE A 6 0.88 -16.45 -17.94
N ILE A 7 2.14 -16.56 -17.57
CA ILE A 7 2.60 -17.52 -16.57
C ILE A 7 2.77 -16.79 -15.24
N GLY A 8 1.95 -17.17 -14.26
CA GLY A 8 1.91 -16.61 -12.92
C GLY A 8 0.71 -15.70 -12.69
N GLY A 9 -0.14 -16.05 -11.73
CA GLY A 9 -1.34 -15.33 -11.29
C GLY A 9 -1.06 -14.42 -10.10
N GLY A 10 0.06 -13.70 -10.09
CA GLY A 10 0.32 -12.61 -9.15
C GLY A 10 -0.20 -11.26 -9.67
N VAL A 11 0.05 -10.17 -8.94
CA VAL A 11 -0.38 -8.81 -9.29
C VAL A 11 0.01 -8.42 -10.72
N ALA A 12 1.27 -8.67 -11.10
CA ALA A 12 1.76 -8.36 -12.44
C ALA A 12 1.02 -9.14 -13.54
N GLY A 13 0.78 -10.45 -13.31
CA GLY A 13 0.07 -11.30 -14.27
C GLY A 13 -1.40 -10.88 -14.45
N PHE A 14 -2.08 -10.57 -13.36
CA PHE A 14 -3.47 -10.08 -13.42
C PHE A 14 -3.55 -8.70 -14.09
N THR A 15 -2.66 -7.77 -13.74
CA THR A 15 -2.60 -6.44 -14.36
C THR A 15 -2.38 -6.55 -15.87
N ALA A 16 -1.39 -7.34 -16.29
CA ALA A 16 -1.13 -7.58 -17.71
C ALA A 16 -2.32 -8.21 -18.42
N GLY A 17 -2.94 -9.22 -17.81
CA GLY A 17 -4.14 -9.88 -18.33
C GLY A 17 -5.31 -8.94 -18.52
N THR A 18 -5.56 -8.06 -17.55
CA THR A 18 -6.65 -7.07 -17.60
C THR A 18 -6.43 -6.08 -18.75
N TYR A 19 -5.24 -5.51 -18.86
CA TYR A 19 -4.93 -4.57 -19.94
C TYR A 19 -4.96 -5.24 -21.33
N LEU A 20 -4.44 -6.43 -21.46
CA LEU A 20 -4.50 -7.18 -22.71
C LEU A 20 -5.94 -7.47 -23.11
N LYS A 21 -6.77 -7.91 -22.18
CA LYS A 21 -8.19 -8.18 -22.44
C LYS A 21 -8.94 -6.92 -22.86
N ALA A 22 -8.70 -5.80 -22.18
CA ALA A 22 -9.27 -4.50 -22.52
C ALA A 22 -8.85 -4.04 -23.95
N ASN A 23 -7.69 -4.48 -24.44
CA ASN A 23 -7.18 -4.21 -25.77
C ASN A 23 -7.51 -5.32 -26.81
N GLY A 24 -8.48 -6.19 -26.54
CA GLY A 24 -9.01 -7.15 -27.50
C GLY A 24 -8.18 -8.41 -27.69
N TYR A 25 -7.30 -8.75 -26.74
CA TYR A 25 -6.59 -10.03 -26.73
C TYR A 25 -7.39 -11.09 -25.98
N ASP A 26 -7.29 -12.34 -26.42
CA ASP A 26 -7.74 -13.51 -25.65
C ASP A 26 -6.62 -13.90 -24.69
N THR A 27 -6.87 -13.80 -23.38
CA THR A 27 -5.84 -14.01 -22.34
C THR A 27 -6.12 -15.22 -21.49
N LEU A 28 -5.08 -16.01 -21.23
CA LEU A 28 -5.10 -17.15 -20.31
C LEU A 28 -3.98 -16.98 -19.29
N ILE A 29 -4.33 -16.98 -18.01
CA ILE A 29 -3.36 -16.94 -16.91
C ILE A 29 -3.19 -18.36 -16.36
N LEU A 30 -1.95 -18.83 -16.29
CA LEU A 30 -1.60 -20.12 -15.71
C LEU A 30 -0.93 -19.87 -14.35
N GLU A 31 -1.56 -20.37 -13.28
CA GLU A 31 -1.05 -20.27 -11.90
C GLU A 31 -0.79 -21.69 -11.35
N LYS A 32 0.35 -21.89 -10.72
CA LYS A 32 0.74 -23.19 -10.16
C LYS A 32 0.09 -23.50 -8.81
N ASN A 33 -0.26 -22.44 -8.05
CA ASN A 33 -0.89 -22.59 -6.75
C ASN A 33 -2.41 -22.69 -6.88
N ALA A 34 -3.05 -23.31 -5.89
CA ALA A 34 -4.51 -23.41 -5.83
C ALA A 34 -5.20 -22.07 -5.69
N VAL A 35 -4.54 -21.08 -5.10
CA VAL A 35 -5.02 -19.71 -4.91
C VAL A 35 -4.13 -18.75 -5.69
N ALA A 36 -4.74 -17.93 -6.53
CA ALA A 36 -4.06 -16.88 -7.26
C ALA A 36 -3.87 -15.63 -6.37
N GLY A 37 -2.88 -14.79 -6.71
CA GLY A 37 -2.53 -13.57 -5.95
C GLY A 37 -1.02 -13.42 -5.73
N GLY A 38 -0.25 -14.50 -5.89
CA GLY A 38 1.20 -14.49 -5.68
C GLY A 38 1.56 -14.15 -4.24
N ALA A 39 2.37 -13.11 -4.04
CA ALA A 39 2.72 -12.64 -2.69
C ALA A 39 1.57 -11.90 -1.96
N CYS A 40 0.53 -11.48 -2.69
CA CYS A 40 -0.62 -10.75 -2.13
C CYS A 40 -1.76 -11.69 -1.71
N ILE A 41 -1.44 -12.91 -1.30
CA ILE A 41 -2.41 -13.85 -0.72
C ILE A 41 -2.48 -13.67 0.79
N GLY A 42 -3.66 -13.93 1.34
CA GLY A 42 -3.88 -14.08 2.78
C GLY A 42 -4.34 -15.49 3.13
N TRP A 43 -4.41 -15.78 4.41
CA TRP A 43 -4.92 -17.06 4.93
C TRP A 43 -5.67 -16.83 6.24
N GLU A 44 -6.53 -17.77 6.56
CA GLU A 44 -7.22 -17.79 7.84
C GLU A 44 -6.46 -18.64 8.86
N ARG A 45 -6.32 -18.13 10.08
CA ARG A 45 -5.76 -18.88 11.22
C ARG A 45 -6.45 -18.46 12.50
N SER A 46 -7.01 -19.44 13.22
CA SER A 46 -7.68 -19.24 14.52
C SER A 46 -8.78 -18.18 14.49
N GLY A 47 -9.58 -18.13 13.39
CA GLY A 47 -10.66 -17.17 13.21
C GLY A 47 -10.20 -15.75 12.83
N CYS A 48 -8.91 -15.56 12.57
CA CYS A 48 -8.37 -14.29 12.07
C CYS A 48 -7.88 -14.46 10.63
N TYR A 49 -8.19 -13.47 9.78
CA TYR A 49 -7.61 -13.39 8.45
C TYR A 49 -6.26 -12.68 8.51
N ILE A 50 -5.23 -13.30 7.96
CA ILE A 50 -3.85 -12.78 7.99
C ILE A 50 -3.45 -12.43 6.56
N ASP A 51 -3.10 -11.17 6.33
CA ASP A 51 -2.51 -10.73 5.06
C ASP A 51 -1.05 -11.16 4.96
N GLY A 52 -0.69 -11.75 3.80
CA GLY A 52 0.66 -12.29 3.61
C GLY A 52 1.72 -11.24 3.32
N CYS A 53 1.34 -10.11 2.73
CA CYS A 53 2.32 -9.17 2.20
C CYS A 53 1.88 -7.70 2.31
N ILE A 54 0.63 -7.38 2.03
CA ILE A 54 0.18 -5.98 1.96
C ILE A 54 -0.28 -5.50 3.32
N HIS A 55 0.52 -4.64 3.97
CA HIS A 55 0.15 -4.00 5.23
C HIS A 55 -0.66 -2.71 5.02
N TRP A 56 -0.43 -2.01 3.91
CA TRP A 56 -1.17 -0.82 3.50
C TRP A 56 -1.23 -0.73 1.97
N PHE A 57 -2.35 -0.27 1.48
CA PHE A 57 -2.57 -0.13 0.06
C PHE A 57 -2.29 1.32 -0.37
N THR A 58 -1.14 1.55 -0.99
CA THR A 58 -0.70 2.88 -1.44
C THR A 58 -1.49 3.34 -2.66
N GLY A 59 -1.82 4.64 -2.70
CA GLY A 59 -2.46 5.24 -3.88
C GLY A 59 -3.98 5.13 -3.93
N VAL A 60 -4.62 4.85 -2.80
CA VAL A 60 -6.09 4.73 -2.69
C VAL A 60 -6.80 6.08 -2.51
N LYS A 61 -6.06 7.19 -2.47
CA LYS A 61 -6.66 8.52 -2.40
C LYS A 61 -7.36 8.84 -3.71
N LYS A 62 -8.66 9.15 -3.65
CA LYS A 62 -9.48 9.56 -4.81
C LYS A 62 -8.82 10.72 -5.56
N ASP A 63 -9.08 10.82 -6.86
CA ASP A 63 -8.59 11.88 -7.75
C ASP A 63 -7.07 11.89 -8.00
N THR A 64 -6.38 10.80 -7.67
CA THR A 64 -4.97 10.60 -8.05
C THR A 64 -4.85 9.67 -9.26
N ASP A 65 -3.74 9.81 -10.01
CA ASP A 65 -3.48 8.92 -11.16
C ASP A 65 -3.35 7.45 -10.73
N LEU A 66 -2.78 7.21 -9.55
CA LEU A 66 -2.63 5.86 -9.02
C LEU A 66 -3.97 5.23 -8.62
N TYR A 67 -4.92 6.04 -8.08
CA TYR A 67 -6.27 5.57 -7.81
C TYR A 67 -6.99 5.14 -9.09
N LYS A 68 -6.86 5.93 -10.18
CA LYS A 68 -7.42 5.58 -11.48
C LYS A 68 -6.84 4.27 -12.00
N LEU A 69 -5.51 4.10 -11.87
CA LEU A 69 -4.83 2.86 -12.27
C LEU A 69 -5.40 1.64 -11.54
N TRP A 70 -5.60 1.75 -10.21
CA TRP A 70 -6.20 0.67 -9.42
C TRP A 70 -7.63 0.34 -9.84
N LYS A 71 -8.41 1.35 -10.24
CA LYS A 71 -9.74 1.12 -10.82
C LYS A 71 -9.67 0.44 -12.19
N ASP A 72 -8.76 0.87 -13.05
CA ASP A 72 -8.58 0.32 -14.40
C ASP A 72 -8.23 -1.18 -14.37
N VAL A 73 -7.45 -1.60 -13.37
CA VAL A 73 -7.08 -3.03 -13.20
C VAL A 73 -8.05 -3.82 -12.33
N GLY A 74 -9.13 -3.18 -11.84
CA GLY A 74 -10.15 -3.84 -11.03
C GLY A 74 -9.72 -4.13 -9.58
N ALA A 75 -8.65 -3.51 -9.09
CA ALA A 75 -8.22 -3.64 -7.69
C ALA A 75 -9.06 -2.80 -6.72
N LEU A 76 -9.68 -1.74 -7.23
CA LEU A 76 -10.64 -0.89 -6.52
C LEU A 76 -11.91 -0.74 -7.36
N ASP A 77 -13.05 -0.67 -6.71
CA ASP A 77 -14.32 -0.27 -7.29
C ASP A 77 -15.01 0.81 -6.45
N ASP A 78 -16.21 1.23 -6.82
CA ASP A 78 -16.93 2.28 -6.11
C ASP A 78 -17.49 1.82 -4.77
N ASN A 79 -17.56 0.49 -4.53
CA ASN A 79 -18.05 -0.14 -3.32
C ASN A 79 -16.89 -0.53 -2.37
N THR A 80 -15.65 -0.41 -2.84
CA THR A 80 -14.48 -0.75 -2.01
C THR A 80 -14.34 0.26 -0.88
N GLU A 81 -14.52 -0.22 0.35
CA GLU A 81 -14.34 0.56 1.56
C GLU A 81 -12.84 0.72 1.84
N VAL A 82 -12.39 1.97 2.00
CA VAL A 82 -10.98 2.29 2.25
C VAL A 82 -10.86 2.87 3.65
N PHE A 83 -10.10 2.20 4.48
CA PHE A 83 -9.81 2.63 5.84
C PHE A 83 -8.52 3.43 5.88
N TYR A 84 -8.57 4.64 6.42
CA TYR A 84 -7.40 5.51 6.59
C TYR A 84 -7.01 5.55 8.06
N GLN A 85 -5.85 5.02 8.37
CA GLN A 85 -5.28 5.11 9.71
C GLN A 85 -4.51 6.42 9.88
N ASP A 86 -4.62 7.06 11.04
CA ASP A 86 -3.82 8.24 11.41
C ASP A 86 -2.46 7.83 11.98
N GLU A 87 -2.41 6.71 12.67
CA GLU A 87 -1.20 6.09 13.22
C GLU A 87 -0.65 5.07 12.23
N LEU A 88 0.62 5.23 11.82
CA LEU A 88 1.31 4.28 10.95
C LEU A 88 1.89 3.11 11.74
N MET A 89 2.40 3.40 12.94
CA MET A 89 3.05 2.41 13.78
C MET A 89 3.05 2.91 15.24
N HIS A 90 2.87 1.99 16.16
CA HIS A 90 3.10 2.21 17.58
C HIS A 90 4.26 1.32 18.02
N MET A 91 5.32 1.92 18.53
CA MET A 91 6.48 1.21 19.08
C MET A 91 6.45 1.32 20.59
N ASP A 92 6.45 0.16 21.25
CA ASP A 92 6.60 0.02 22.69
C ASP A 92 7.99 -0.55 22.99
N PHE A 93 8.77 0.12 23.84
CA PHE A 93 10.12 -0.29 24.20
C PHE A 93 10.16 -1.19 25.44
N GLY A 94 9.00 -1.50 26.05
CA GLY A 94 8.89 -2.41 27.17
C GLY A 94 9.33 -1.85 28.53
N ASP A 95 9.82 -0.61 28.57
CA ASP A 95 10.25 0.10 29.79
C ASP A 95 9.27 1.21 30.21
N GLY A 96 8.04 1.13 29.70
CA GLY A 96 7.01 2.16 29.87
C GLY A 96 7.16 3.35 28.91
N LYS A 97 8.11 3.29 27.99
CA LYS A 97 8.24 4.26 26.92
C LYS A 97 7.64 3.73 25.64
N SER A 98 6.93 4.59 24.94
CA SER A 98 6.39 4.28 23.63
C SER A 98 6.50 5.50 22.72
N VAL A 99 6.46 5.27 21.42
CA VAL A 99 6.43 6.34 20.42
C VAL A 99 5.47 5.96 19.29
N ILE A 100 4.70 6.95 18.84
CA ILE A 100 3.73 6.76 17.76
C ILE A 100 4.27 7.43 16.49
N PHE A 101 4.28 6.68 15.41
CA PHE A 101 4.58 7.18 14.08
C PHE A 101 3.30 7.70 13.45
N TRP A 102 3.08 8.99 13.54
CA TRP A 102 1.93 9.65 12.98
C TRP A 102 2.07 9.86 11.47
N LYS A 103 0.96 9.73 10.75
CA LYS A 103 0.87 10.09 9.34
C LYS A 103 1.00 11.61 9.12
N ASP A 104 0.50 12.39 10.08
CA ASP A 104 0.65 13.83 10.11
C ASP A 104 2.06 14.22 10.56
N PRO A 105 2.87 14.92 9.72
CA PRO A 105 4.23 15.27 10.06
C PRO A 105 4.34 16.27 11.22
N ASP A 106 3.29 17.03 11.53
CA ASP A 106 3.31 17.97 12.65
C ASP A 106 3.07 17.25 13.98
N LYS A 107 2.19 16.24 13.99
CA LYS A 107 2.03 15.33 15.13
C LYS A 107 3.30 14.50 15.35
N LEU A 108 3.86 13.96 14.27
CA LEU A 108 5.10 13.17 14.31
C LEU A 108 6.28 13.97 14.88
N GLU A 109 6.44 15.23 14.46
CA GLU A 109 7.50 16.12 14.97
C GLU A 109 7.37 16.34 16.48
N LYS A 110 6.17 16.61 16.95
CA LYS A 110 5.90 16.82 18.39
C LYS A 110 6.15 15.55 19.20
N GLU A 111 5.70 14.41 18.71
CA GLU A 111 5.89 13.10 19.34
C GLU A 111 7.37 12.77 19.50
N PHE A 112 8.12 12.91 18.40
CA PHE A 112 9.55 12.57 18.37
C PHE A 112 10.39 13.54 19.23
N ILE A 113 10.08 14.83 19.23
CA ILE A 113 10.76 15.80 20.10
C ILE A 113 10.46 15.54 21.57
N ALA A 114 9.23 15.13 21.91
CA ALA A 114 8.87 14.77 23.28
C ALA A 114 9.61 13.50 23.74
N PHE A 115 9.87 12.55 22.82
CA PHE A 115 10.59 11.32 23.11
C PHE A 115 12.10 11.51 23.20
N ALA A 116 12.69 12.31 22.29
CA ALA A 116 14.13 12.57 22.17
C ALA A 116 14.40 14.05 21.92
N PRO A 117 14.30 14.90 22.96
CA PRO A 117 14.47 16.35 22.80
C PRO A 117 15.89 16.76 22.39
N GLU A 118 16.89 15.94 22.68
CA GLU A 118 18.28 16.15 22.25
C GLU A 118 18.46 16.11 20.74
N ASP A 119 17.56 15.40 20.01
CA ASP A 119 17.60 15.23 18.57
C ASP A 119 16.66 16.20 17.82
N GLU A 120 16.14 17.25 18.49
CA GLU A 120 15.15 18.16 17.92
C GLU A 120 15.52 18.69 16.53
N LYS A 121 16.79 19.03 16.31
CA LYS A 121 17.27 19.58 15.04
C LYS A 121 17.12 18.56 13.88
N GLU A 122 17.49 17.31 14.12
CA GLU A 122 17.41 16.26 13.10
C GLU A 122 15.96 15.81 12.88
N ILE A 123 15.15 15.78 13.93
CA ILE A 123 13.70 15.51 13.84
C ILE A 123 13.02 16.56 12.96
N LYS A 124 13.27 17.84 13.16
CA LYS A 124 12.74 18.93 12.33
C LYS A 124 13.21 18.84 10.88
N ARG A 125 14.45 18.42 10.65
CA ARG A 125 14.98 18.17 9.31
C ARG A 125 14.25 17.02 8.62
N PHE A 126 14.03 15.93 9.32
CA PHE A 126 13.33 14.75 8.85
C PHE A 126 11.87 15.07 8.49
N THR A 127 11.12 15.70 9.39
CA THR A 127 9.71 16.03 9.15
C THR A 127 9.54 17.07 8.05
N LYS A 128 10.51 17.99 7.88
CA LYS A 128 10.55 18.91 6.72
C LYS A 128 10.69 18.13 5.40
N LEU A 129 11.47 17.06 5.35
CA LEU A 129 11.56 16.20 4.18
C LEU A 129 10.22 15.49 3.91
N ILE A 130 9.56 14.95 4.93
CA ILE A 130 8.23 14.33 4.79
C ILE A 130 7.23 15.32 4.19
N ARG A 131 7.15 16.56 4.72
CA ARG A 131 6.26 17.61 4.19
C ARG A 131 6.55 17.94 2.72
N ARG A 132 7.82 17.83 2.29
CA ARG A 132 8.19 18.01 0.87
C ARG A 132 7.74 16.81 0.04
N PHE A 133 7.98 15.59 0.50
CA PHE A 133 7.59 14.36 -0.20
C PHE A 133 6.08 14.26 -0.38
N GLN A 134 5.27 14.68 0.59
CA GLN A 134 3.82 14.70 0.48
C GLN A 134 3.28 15.58 -0.67
N LYS A 135 4.10 16.50 -1.17
CA LYS A 135 3.75 17.39 -2.30
C LYS A 135 4.19 16.84 -3.66
N ILE A 136 4.97 15.74 -3.66
CA ILE A 136 5.49 15.15 -4.89
C ILE A 136 4.43 14.18 -5.44
N THR A 137 3.99 14.43 -6.66
CA THR A 137 3.22 13.45 -7.42
C THR A 137 4.21 12.53 -8.12
N PRO A 138 4.12 11.19 -7.94
CA PRO A 138 4.98 10.26 -8.66
C PRO A 138 4.87 10.49 -10.17
N PRO A 139 5.96 10.38 -10.94
CA PRO A 139 5.90 10.44 -12.39
C PRO A 139 5.02 9.30 -12.92
N ARG A 140 4.32 9.58 -14.03
CA ARG A 140 3.51 8.60 -14.76
C ARG A 140 4.40 7.58 -15.46
#